data_f6201d4c8c756b7d203aec375c487474
#
_entry.id   f6201d4c8c756b7d203aec375c487474
#
_cell.length_a   1.000
_cell.length_b   1.000
_cell.length_c   1.000
_cell.angle_alpha   90.00
_cell.angle_beta   90.00
_cell.angle_gamma   90.00
#
_symmetry.space_group_name_H-M   'P 1'
#
loop_
_entity.id
_entity.type
_entity.pdbx_description
1 polymer ?
#
loop_
_entity_poly.entity_id
_entity_poly.type
_entity_poly.pdbx_seq_one_letter_code
_entity_poly.pdbx_strand_id
1 'polypeptide(L)'
;DGIVIRDTEVNIVDLIRAYLEAVQDESCGKCTPCRVGTRVMATIMNRIAEGQGKVEDLNRLKYLGETIQKSSKCNLGQTGPKPVLDAIDHFEDQFSGAIQLQKKVPRQEYKVKVTAPCESACPSHLPITRYVELIKEGKFEESLAAIRGATCLPGILGRVCVRPCEDNCRRGNVDECISIKWLKRFVADYELEKRRDPSIKKGEMRSEKVAVIG
;
A
#
# COMPACT_ATOMS: atom_id res chain seq x y z
N ASP A 1 8.00 8.42 13.38
CA ASP A 1 7.85 7.45 14.47
C ASP A 1 6.39 7.49 14.93
N GLY A 2 5.76 6.32 15.03
CA GLY A 2 4.36 6.17 15.44
C GLY A 2 4.25 5.18 16.59
N ILE A 3 3.26 5.40 17.46
CA ILE A 3 2.89 4.45 18.53
C ILE A 3 1.60 3.78 18.10
N VAL A 4 1.57 2.44 18.09
CA VAL A 4 0.37 1.64 17.86
C VAL A 4 -0.02 0.98 19.17
N ILE A 5 -1.20 1.35 19.67
CA ILE A 5 -1.77 0.77 20.89
C ILE A 5 -2.81 -0.27 20.47
N ARG A 6 -2.68 -1.48 20.99
CA ARG A 6 -3.60 -2.61 20.76
C ARG A 6 -3.98 -3.24 22.09
N ASP A 7 -5.06 -3.99 22.13
CA ASP A 7 -5.42 -4.81 23.26
C ASP A 7 -4.65 -6.15 23.26
N THR A 8 -4.81 -6.91 24.32
CA THR A 8 -4.11 -8.19 24.51
C THR A 8 -4.68 -9.33 23.65
N GLU A 9 -5.79 -9.11 22.98
CA GLU A 9 -6.43 -10.12 22.11
C GLU A 9 -5.85 -10.14 20.70
N VAL A 10 -5.03 -9.13 20.35
CA VAL A 10 -4.39 -9.05 19.04
C VAL A 10 -3.28 -10.07 18.91
N ASN A 11 -3.40 -10.96 17.92
CA ASN A 11 -2.33 -11.86 17.56
C ASN A 11 -1.27 -11.14 16.72
N ILE A 12 -0.03 -11.04 17.25
CA ILE A 12 1.06 -10.32 16.59
C ILE A 12 1.47 -10.97 15.25
N VAL A 13 1.41 -12.30 15.14
CA VAL A 13 1.75 -12.99 13.88
C VAL A 13 0.79 -12.56 12.77
N ASP A 14 -0.51 -12.50 13.05
CA ASP A 14 -1.51 -12.07 12.08
C ASP A 14 -1.44 -10.56 11.78
N LEU A 15 -1.18 -9.74 12.80
CA LEU A 15 -0.98 -8.30 12.61
C LEU A 15 0.20 -8.01 11.68
N ILE A 16 1.33 -8.67 11.88
CA ILE A 16 2.53 -8.50 11.05
C ILE A 16 2.32 -9.05 9.64
N ARG A 17 1.56 -10.13 9.50
CA ARG A 17 1.14 -10.64 8.18
C ARG A 17 0.34 -9.57 7.42
N ALA A 18 -0.70 -9.02 8.04
CA ALA A 18 -1.53 -7.98 7.42
C ALA A 18 -0.73 -6.69 7.11
N TYR A 19 0.19 -6.33 7.99
CA TYR A 19 1.10 -5.20 7.77
C TYR A 19 2.00 -5.42 6.54
N LEU A 20 2.60 -6.59 6.38
CA LEU A 20 3.44 -6.89 5.21
C LEU A 20 2.65 -6.93 3.90
N GLU A 21 1.41 -7.41 3.92
CA GLU A 21 0.51 -7.34 2.77
C GLU A 21 0.30 -5.86 2.36
N ALA A 22 -0.01 -4.98 3.32
CA ALA A 22 -0.16 -3.55 3.06
C ALA A 22 1.14 -2.88 2.55
N VAL A 23 2.31 -3.23 3.10
CA VAL A 23 3.61 -2.74 2.61
C VAL A 23 3.87 -3.18 1.17
N GLN A 24 3.46 -4.38 0.81
CA GLN A 24 3.61 -4.89 -0.55
C GLN A 24 2.70 -4.15 -1.53
N ASP A 25 1.46 -3.86 -1.15
CA ASP A 25 0.50 -3.11 -1.98
C ASP A 25 0.97 -1.67 -2.23
N GLU A 26 1.67 -1.07 -1.27
CA GLU A 26 2.25 0.28 -1.38
C GLU A 26 3.60 0.31 -2.12
N SER A 27 4.14 -0.84 -2.51
CA SER A 27 5.42 -0.90 -3.23
C SER A 27 5.29 -0.36 -4.64
N CYS A 28 6.09 0.65 -5.00
CA CYS A 28 6.14 1.17 -6.38
C CYS A 28 6.79 0.19 -7.38
N GLY A 29 7.31 -0.96 -6.93
CA GLY A 29 7.91 -2.01 -7.76
C GLY A 29 9.26 -1.66 -8.41
N LYS A 30 9.87 -0.50 -8.14
CA LYS A 30 11.08 -0.04 -8.84
C LYS A 30 12.33 -0.84 -8.46
N CYS A 31 12.63 -0.98 -7.19
CA CYS A 31 13.84 -1.67 -6.76
C CYS A 31 13.57 -3.11 -6.35
N THR A 32 14.43 -4.02 -6.80
CA THR A 32 14.29 -5.46 -6.57
C THR A 32 14.22 -5.84 -5.09
N PRO A 33 15.05 -5.27 -4.18
CA PRO A 33 14.98 -5.63 -2.77
C PRO A 33 13.59 -5.41 -2.16
N CYS A 34 12.98 -4.26 -2.41
CA CYS A 34 11.62 -3.98 -1.95
C CYS A 34 10.58 -4.87 -2.67
N ARG A 35 10.54 -4.83 -4.01
CA ARG A 35 9.54 -5.56 -4.81
C ARG A 35 9.51 -7.06 -4.56
N VAL A 36 10.69 -7.69 -4.57
CA VAL A 36 10.81 -9.15 -4.41
C VAL A 36 10.90 -9.52 -2.93
N GLY A 37 11.72 -8.80 -2.18
CA GLY A 37 11.99 -9.13 -0.77
C GLY A 37 10.74 -9.03 0.10
N THR A 38 9.94 -7.96 -0.02
CA THR A 38 8.68 -7.84 0.74
C THR A 38 7.68 -8.95 0.40
N ARG A 39 7.63 -9.37 -0.87
CA ARG A 39 6.80 -10.50 -1.30
C ARG A 39 7.24 -11.81 -0.66
N VAL A 40 8.54 -12.06 -0.63
CA VAL A 40 9.10 -13.27 0.02
C VAL A 40 8.82 -13.23 1.52
N MET A 41 9.01 -12.08 2.19
CA MET A 41 8.67 -11.94 3.60
C MET A 41 7.18 -12.20 3.85
N ALA A 42 6.28 -11.63 3.04
CA ALA A 42 4.84 -11.87 3.14
C ALA A 42 4.49 -13.35 2.93
N THR A 43 5.14 -14.03 1.99
CA THR A 43 4.95 -15.47 1.78
C THR A 43 5.37 -16.29 3.00
N ILE A 44 6.49 -15.96 3.63
CA ILE A 44 6.96 -16.64 4.85
C ILE A 44 5.97 -16.37 5.99
N MET A 45 5.54 -15.13 6.19
CA MET A 45 4.56 -14.79 7.22
C MET A 45 3.22 -15.48 7.02
N ASN A 46 2.72 -15.55 5.79
CA ASN A 46 1.51 -16.31 5.48
C ASN A 46 1.67 -17.81 5.83
N ARG A 47 2.83 -18.40 5.51
CA ARG A 47 3.12 -19.78 5.87
C ARG A 47 3.13 -20.01 7.38
N ILE A 48 3.72 -19.11 8.16
CA ILE A 48 3.70 -19.17 9.63
C ILE A 48 2.26 -19.05 10.13
N ALA A 49 1.50 -18.10 9.63
CA ALA A 49 0.11 -17.86 10.04
C ALA A 49 -0.83 -19.03 9.67
N GLU A 50 -0.56 -19.75 8.58
CA GLU A 50 -1.32 -20.97 8.20
C GLU A 50 -0.87 -22.23 8.94
N GLY A 51 0.03 -22.12 9.92
CA GLY A 51 0.52 -23.26 10.72
C GLY A 51 1.52 -24.17 9.98
N GLN A 52 2.15 -23.66 8.92
CA GLN A 52 3.15 -24.38 8.13
C GLN A 52 4.55 -23.78 8.28
N GLY A 53 4.74 -22.94 9.29
CA GLY A 53 6.02 -22.29 9.58
C GLY A 53 7.11 -23.28 9.97
N LYS A 54 8.35 -22.92 9.65
CA LYS A 54 9.56 -23.66 10.00
C LYS A 54 10.42 -22.84 10.92
N VAL A 55 11.24 -23.49 11.74
CA VAL A 55 12.14 -22.82 12.69
C VAL A 55 13.08 -21.84 11.98
N GLU A 56 13.56 -22.20 10.77
CA GLU A 56 14.45 -21.36 9.99
C GLU A 56 13.78 -20.10 9.42
N ASP A 57 12.45 -20.03 9.44
CA ASP A 57 11.71 -18.91 8.84
C ASP A 57 11.95 -17.60 9.59
N LEU A 58 12.12 -17.64 10.90
CA LEU A 58 12.43 -16.42 11.68
C LEU A 58 13.79 -15.84 11.31
N ASN A 59 14.81 -16.70 11.18
CA ASN A 59 16.14 -16.27 10.75
C ASN A 59 16.12 -15.73 9.31
N ARG A 60 15.32 -16.35 8.43
CA ARG A 60 15.14 -15.87 7.05
C ARG A 60 14.43 -14.51 7.00
N LEU A 61 13.42 -14.29 7.83
CA LEU A 61 12.73 -13.00 7.93
C LEU A 61 13.69 -11.90 8.42
N LYS A 62 14.50 -12.19 9.45
CA LYS A 62 15.52 -11.25 9.95
C LYS A 62 16.53 -10.91 8.87
N TYR A 63 17.12 -11.90 8.22
CA TYR A 63 18.09 -11.69 7.13
C TYR A 63 17.51 -10.90 5.96
N LEU A 64 16.30 -11.25 5.49
CA LEU A 64 15.63 -10.55 4.40
C LEU A 64 15.28 -9.12 4.79
N GLY A 65 14.74 -8.91 5.99
CA GLY A 65 14.40 -7.58 6.48
C GLY A 65 15.61 -6.64 6.50
N GLU A 66 16.72 -7.06 7.08
CA GLU A 66 17.96 -6.29 7.07
C GLU A 66 18.51 -6.03 5.66
N THR A 67 18.46 -7.05 4.79
CA THR A 67 18.91 -6.91 3.42
C THR A 67 18.08 -5.89 2.66
N ILE A 68 16.75 -5.93 2.80
CA ILE A 68 15.84 -4.97 2.16
C ILE A 68 16.10 -3.56 2.67
N GLN A 69 16.28 -3.38 3.98
CA GLN A 69 16.57 -2.08 4.58
C GLN A 69 17.85 -1.47 4.02
N LYS A 70 18.93 -2.26 3.93
CA LYS A 70 20.26 -1.80 3.50
C LYS A 70 20.34 -1.53 2.00
N SER A 71 19.56 -2.24 1.18
CA SER A 71 19.69 -2.22 -0.29
C SER A 71 18.55 -1.52 -1.02
N SER A 72 17.48 -1.13 -0.31
CA SER A 72 16.38 -0.37 -0.92
C SER A 72 16.72 1.11 -1.08
N LYS A 73 16.23 1.71 -2.17
CA LYS A 73 16.55 3.08 -2.54
C LYS A 73 15.66 4.13 -1.89
N CYS A 74 14.48 3.76 -1.40
CA CYS A 74 13.55 4.70 -0.79
C CYS A 74 13.12 4.25 0.60
N ASN A 75 12.50 5.17 1.34
CA ASN A 75 12.11 4.94 2.73
C ASN A 75 11.15 3.76 2.92
N LEU A 76 10.25 3.47 1.97
CA LEU A 76 9.34 2.34 2.12
C LEU A 76 10.12 1.02 2.30
N GLY A 77 11.10 0.76 1.45
CA GLY A 77 11.94 -0.42 1.59
C GLY A 77 12.93 -0.33 2.76
N GLN A 78 13.41 0.87 3.10
CA GLN A 78 14.36 1.07 4.20
C GLN A 78 13.69 0.96 5.58
N THR A 79 12.41 1.29 5.71
CA THR A 79 11.70 1.28 6.99
C THR A 79 10.58 0.24 7.08
N GLY A 80 10.03 -0.19 5.93
CA GLY A 80 8.93 -1.17 5.89
C GLY A 80 9.22 -2.50 6.60
N PRO A 81 10.40 -3.09 6.48
CA PRO A 81 10.74 -4.31 7.23
C PRO A 81 10.93 -4.12 8.73
N LYS A 82 11.19 -2.88 9.20
CA LYS A 82 11.52 -2.63 10.60
C LYS A 82 10.46 -3.14 11.59
N PRO A 83 9.15 -2.87 11.43
CA PRO A 83 8.14 -3.40 12.36
C PRO A 83 8.10 -4.93 12.43
N VAL A 84 8.48 -5.61 11.36
CA VAL A 84 8.58 -7.08 11.35
C VAL A 84 9.75 -7.55 12.21
N LEU A 85 10.91 -6.90 12.06
CA LEU A 85 12.09 -7.21 12.85
C LEU A 85 11.86 -6.93 14.33
N ASP A 86 11.32 -5.74 14.63
CA ASP A 86 10.99 -5.35 16.01
C ASP A 86 9.96 -6.31 16.64
N ALA A 87 8.95 -6.76 15.87
CA ALA A 87 7.96 -7.73 16.34
C ALA A 87 8.58 -9.10 16.63
N ILE A 88 9.47 -9.59 15.77
CA ILE A 88 10.17 -10.87 16.01
C ILE A 88 11.06 -10.77 17.26
N ASP A 89 11.71 -9.63 17.49
CA ASP A 89 12.60 -9.44 18.65
C ASP A 89 11.84 -9.28 19.97
N HIS A 90 10.68 -8.62 19.95
CA HIS A 90 9.91 -8.35 21.16
C HIS A 90 8.81 -9.37 21.48
N PHE A 91 8.38 -10.17 20.51
CA PHE A 91 7.31 -11.15 20.63
C PHE A 91 7.72 -12.53 20.08
N GLU A 92 9.00 -12.89 20.27
CA GLU A 92 9.57 -14.16 19.75
C GLU A 92 8.80 -15.39 20.21
N ASP A 93 8.26 -15.37 21.42
CA ASP A 93 7.43 -16.42 22.01
C ASP A 93 6.15 -16.68 21.19
N GLN A 94 5.48 -15.64 20.70
CA GLN A 94 4.27 -15.78 19.88
C GLN A 94 4.58 -16.39 18.50
N PHE A 95 5.69 -15.98 17.88
CA PHE A 95 6.13 -16.54 16.59
C PHE A 95 6.59 -18.00 16.77
N SER A 96 7.40 -18.28 17.77
CA SER A 96 7.88 -19.62 18.07
C SER A 96 6.71 -20.55 18.45
N GLY A 97 5.75 -20.06 19.22
CA GLY A 97 4.54 -20.79 19.57
C GLY A 97 3.69 -21.12 18.34
N ALA A 98 3.49 -20.18 17.41
CA ALA A 98 2.76 -20.43 16.17
C ALA A 98 3.44 -21.48 15.29
N ILE A 99 4.78 -21.49 15.25
CA ILE A 99 5.57 -22.47 14.50
C ILE A 99 5.52 -23.85 15.16
N GLN A 100 5.69 -23.93 16.48
CA GLN A 100 5.71 -25.19 17.22
C GLN A 100 4.34 -25.88 17.26
N LEU A 101 3.29 -25.10 17.49
CA LEU A 101 1.92 -25.63 17.56
C LEU A 101 1.38 -26.04 16.18
N GLN A 102 1.99 -25.61 15.10
CA GLN A 102 1.55 -25.85 13.73
C GLN A 102 0.04 -25.60 13.54
N LYS A 103 -0.48 -24.61 14.25
CA LYS A 103 -1.90 -24.29 14.25
C LYS A 103 -2.13 -22.99 13.47
N LYS A 104 -3.17 -23.01 12.65
CA LYS A 104 -3.58 -21.82 11.90
C LYS A 104 -3.96 -20.69 12.86
N VAL A 105 -3.36 -19.51 12.64
CA VAL A 105 -3.70 -18.28 13.34
C VAL A 105 -4.95 -17.68 12.71
N PRO A 106 -6.00 -17.37 13.50
CA PRO A 106 -7.21 -16.75 12.96
C PRO A 106 -6.89 -15.39 12.33
N ARG A 107 -7.44 -15.14 11.15
CA ARG A 107 -7.36 -13.82 10.51
C ARG A 107 -8.26 -12.83 11.23
N GLN A 108 -7.73 -11.67 11.54
CA GLN A 108 -8.47 -10.53 12.09
C GLN A 108 -8.51 -9.40 11.07
N GLU A 109 -9.53 -8.56 11.16
CA GLU A 109 -9.59 -7.36 10.34
C GLU A 109 -8.78 -6.23 10.98
N TYR A 110 -7.66 -5.88 10.36
CA TYR A 110 -6.86 -4.73 10.77
C TYR A 110 -7.02 -3.60 9.76
N LYS A 111 -7.28 -2.40 10.25
CA LYS A 111 -7.15 -1.19 9.44
C LYS A 111 -5.69 -0.75 9.42
N VAL A 112 -4.86 -1.48 8.69
CA VAL A 112 -3.47 -1.09 8.45
C VAL A 112 -3.46 -0.10 7.30
N LYS A 113 -3.12 1.15 7.56
CA LYS A 113 -2.95 2.17 6.54
C LYS A 113 -1.47 2.55 6.47
N VAL A 114 -0.74 1.91 5.56
CA VAL A 114 0.58 2.35 5.14
C VAL A 114 0.38 3.19 3.88
N THR A 115 0.59 4.49 3.96
CA THR A 115 0.40 5.38 2.80
C THR A 115 1.75 5.84 2.27
N ALA A 116 1.88 5.87 0.95
CA ALA A 116 3.02 6.50 0.30
C ALA A 116 3.05 8.02 0.62
N PRO A 117 4.24 8.65 0.76
CA PRO A 117 4.32 10.09 1.07
C PRO A 117 3.58 10.97 0.07
N CYS A 118 3.55 10.57 -1.20
CA CYS A 118 2.77 11.27 -2.22
C CYS A 118 1.25 11.24 -1.93
N GLU A 119 0.73 10.15 -1.40
CA GLU A 119 -0.68 10.03 -1.00
C GLU A 119 -0.97 10.83 0.27
N SER A 120 -0.06 10.77 1.25
CA SER A 120 -0.17 11.56 2.48
C SER A 120 -0.11 13.06 2.21
N ALA A 121 0.69 13.51 1.25
CA ALA A 121 0.80 14.91 0.84
C ALA A 121 -0.38 15.37 -0.04
N CYS A 122 -1.18 14.45 -0.57
CA CYS A 122 -2.34 14.79 -1.40
C CYS A 122 -3.52 15.22 -0.51
N PRO A 123 -4.06 16.47 -0.64
CA PRO A 123 -5.20 16.89 0.18
C PRO A 123 -6.46 16.05 -0.01
N SER A 124 -6.61 15.43 -1.19
CA SER A 124 -7.73 14.52 -1.50
C SER A 124 -7.40 13.06 -1.20
N HIS A 125 -6.23 12.75 -0.66
CA HIS A 125 -5.76 11.38 -0.37
C HIS A 125 -6.02 10.40 -1.52
N LEU A 126 -5.69 10.83 -2.75
CA LEU A 126 -5.82 9.99 -3.94
C LEU A 126 -4.95 8.74 -3.80
N PRO A 127 -5.43 7.55 -4.21
CA PRO A 127 -4.65 6.31 -4.21
C PRO A 127 -3.62 6.34 -5.35
N ILE A 128 -2.56 7.15 -5.17
CA ILE A 128 -1.60 7.51 -6.23
C ILE A 128 -0.85 6.28 -6.73
N THR A 129 -0.32 5.47 -5.84
CA THR A 129 0.41 4.26 -6.18
C THR A 129 -0.43 3.33 -7.03
N ARG A 130 -1.69 3.13 -6.63
CA ARG A 130 -2.63 2.25 -7.31
C ARG A 130 -2.96 2.73 -8.73
N TYR A 131 -3.35 4.00 -8.90
CA TYR A 131 -3.74 4.45 -10.24
C TYR A 131 -2.55 4.56 -11.20
N VAL A 132 -1.36 4.86 -10.69
CA VAL A 132 -0.12 4.87 -11.51
C VAL A 132 0.23 3.45 -11.97
N GLU A 133 0.11 2.45 -11.11
CA GLU A 133 0.35 1.05 -11.49
C GLU A 133 -0.66 0.57 -12.52
N LEU A 134 -1.94 0.90 -12.37
CA LEU A 134 -2.98 0.58 -13.35
C LEU A 134 -2.72 1.24 -14.72
N ILE A 135 -2.17 2.46 -14.74
CA ILE A 135 -1.75 3.11 -16.00
C ILE A 135 -0.61 2.32 -16.66
N LYS A 136 0.38 1.91 -15.89
CA LYS A 136 1.50 1.10 -16.36
C LYS A 136 1.03 -0.24 -16.96
N GLU A 137 -0.02 -0.83 -16.38
CA GLU A 137 -0.64 -2.06 -16.90
C GLU A 137 -1.57 -1.83 -18.11
N GLY A 138 -1.79 -0.58 -18.53
CA GLY A 138 -2.72 -0.22 -19.60
C GLY A 138 -4.20 -0.26 -19.20
N LYS A 139 -4.49 -0.41 -17.90
CA LYS A 139 -5.85 -0.47 -17.33
C LYS A 139 -6.39 0.93 -17.02
N PHE A 140 -6.57 1.74 -18.06
CA PHE A 140 -6.87 3.18 -17.91
C PHE A 140 -8.24 3.44 -17.27
N GLU A 141 -9.23 2.61 -17.56
CA GLU A 141 -10.59 2.74 -17.00
C GLU A 141 -10.60 2.44 -15.49
N GLU A 142 -9.89 1.38 -15.07
CA GLU A 142 -9.74 1.03 -13.66
C GLU A 142 -8.94 2.10 -12.90
N SER A 143 -7.90 2.66 -13.54
CA SER A 143 -7.12 3.77 -13.00
C SER A 143 -8.00 4.99 -12.74
N LEU A 144 -8.85 5.36 -13.71
CA LEU A 144 -9.77 6.48 -13.55
C LEU A 144 -10.84 6.21 -12.50
N ALA A 145 -11.35 4.99 -12.42
CA ALA A 145 -12.28 4.57 -11.36
C ALA A 145 -11.66 4.68 -9.97
N ALA A 146 -10.38 4.30 -9.81
CA ALA A 146 -9.65 4.47 -8.56
C ALA A 146 -9.50 5.95 -8.16
N ILE A 147 -9.21 6.84 -9.12
CA ILE A 147 -9.14 8.29 -8.88
C ILE A 147 -10.52 8.83 -8.48
N ARG A 148 -11.59 8.40 -9.13
CA ARG A 148 -12.96 8.84 -8.84
C ARG A 148 -13.47 8.40 -7.47
N GLY A 149 -12.92 7.34 -6.92
CA GLY A 149 -13.21 6.93 -5.53
C GLY A 149 -12.86 8.00 -4.49
N ALA A 150 -11.94 8.91 -4.81
CA ALA A 150 -11.48 9.98 -3.91
C ALA A 150 -11.73 11.40 -4.44
N THR A 151 -12.08 11.58 -5.72
CA THR A 151 -12.43 12.89 -6.29
C THR A 151 -13.40 12.77 -7.47
N CYS A 152 -14.37 13.68 -7.54
CA CYS A 152 -15.35 13.71 -8.64
C CYS A 152 -14.83 14.40 -9.93
N LEU A 153 -13.76 15.19 -9.86
CA LEU A 153 -13.29 16.04 -10.95
C LEU A 153 -11.83 15.76 -11.39
N PRO A 154 -11.50 14.54 -11.82
CA PRO A 154 -10.12 14.15 -12.14
C PRO A 154 -9.53 15.00 -13.27
N GLY A 155 -10.29 15.35 -14.29
CA GLY A 155 -9.84 16.16 -15.43
C GLY A 155 -9.49 17.59 -15.06
N ILE A 156 -10.28 18.22 -14.18
CA ILE A 156 -10.01 19.58 -13.68
C ILE A 156 -8.77 19.54 -12.78
N LEU A 157 -8.74 18.63 -11.80
CA LEU A 157 -7.58 18.48 -10.91
C LEU A 157 -6.30 18.09 -11.68
N GLY A 158 -6.42 17.37 -12.79
CA GLY A 158 -5.29 17.10 -13.68
C GLY A 158 -4.67 18.37 -14.30
N ARG A 159 -5.40 19.49 -14.30
CA ARG A 159 -4.96 20.77 -14.86
C ARG A 159 -4.56 21.79 -13.81
N VAL A 160 -5.38 21.97 -12.77
CA VAL A 160 -5.20 23.07 -11.80
C VAL A 160 -4.42 22.70 -10.54
N CYS A 161 -4.21 21.42 -10.27
CA CYS A 161 -3.54 20.95 -9.05
C CYS A 161 -2.09 21.47 -8.97
N VAL A 162 -1.69 21.95 -7.79
CA VAL A 162 -0.33 22.45 -7.51
C VAL A 162 0.70 21.36 -7.23
N ARG A 163 0.31 20.08 -7.23
CA ARG A 163 1.17 18.88 -7.21
C ARG A 163 1.99 18.64 -5.93
N PRO A 164 1.50 18.82 -4.72
CA PRO A 164 2.30 18.57 -3.52
C PRO A 164 2.75 17.12 -3.40
N CYS A 165 2.07 16.19 -4.09
CA CYS A 165 2.47 14.79 -4.18
C CYS A 165 3.79 14.57 -4.94
N GLU A 166 4.09 15.38 -5.95
CA GLU A 166 5.34 15.29 -6.72
C GLU A 166 6.51 15.82 -5.89
N ASP A 167 6.32 16.89 -5.10
CA ASP A 167 7.33 17.42 -4.18
C ASP A 167 7.68 16.41 -3.06
N ASN A 168 6.75 15.55 -2.70
CA ASN A 168 6.93 14.49 -1.71
C ASN A 168 7.17 13.10 -2.36
N CYS A 169 7.45 13.06 -3.65
CA CYS A 169 7.69 11.81 -4.35
C CYS A 169 9.07 11.25 -4.01
N ARG A 170 9.09 10.07 -3.36
CA ARG A 170 10.34 9.38 -3.00
C ARG A 170 11.19 8.99 -4.19
N ARG A 171 10.59 8.91 -5.37
CA ARG A 171 11.32 8.66 -6.61
C ARG A 171 12.35 9.77 -6.89
N GLY A 172 12.04 11.02 -6.52
CA GLY A 172 12.95 12.15 -6.63
C GLY A 172 14.26 12.01 -5.85
N ASN A 173 14.31 11.13 -4.84
CA ASN A 173 15.55 10.80 -4.11
C ASN A 173 16.47 9.84 -4.90
N VAL A 174 16.00 9.31 -6.01
CA VAL A 174 16.73 8.31 -6.82
C VAL A 174 17.12 8.87 -8.18
N ASP A 175 16.16 9.52 -8.84
CA ASP A 175 16.31 10.14 -10.17
C ASP A 175 15.32 11.32 -10.28
N GLU A 176 14.21 11.16 -10.96
CA GLU A 176 13.18 12.21 -11.13
C GLU A 176 11.87 11.79 -10.47
N CYS A 177 11.12 12.76 -9.95
CA CYS A 177 9.79 12.50 -9.43
C CYS A 177 8.85 11.97 -10.53
N ILE A 178 7.90 11.14 -10.15
CA ILE A 178 6.87 10.65 -11.08
C ILE A 178 5.96 11.84 -11.42
N SER A 179 5.66 12.04 -12.71
CA SER A 179 4.75 13.07 -13.21
C SER A 179 3.28 12.74 -12.89
N ILE A 180 2.96 12.68 -11.60
CA ILE A 180 1.71 12.18 -11.02
C ILE A 180 0.50 12.96 -11.54
N LYS A 181 0.60 14.29 -11.60
CA LYS A 181 -0.46 15.17 -12.11
C LYS A 181 -0.74 14.88 -13.59
N TRP A 182 0.31 14.71 -14.39
CA TRP A 182 0.15 14.47 -15.82
C TRP A 182 -0.43 13.09 -16.13
N LEU A 183 -0.04 12.08 -15.35
CA LEU A 183 -0.66 10.74 -15.45
C LEU A 183 -2.15 10.78 -15.11
N LYS A 184 -2.54 11.51 -14.07
CA LYS A 184 -3.95 11.73 -13.74
C LYS A 184 -4.71 12.45 -14.87
N ARG A 185 -4.09 13.48 -15.46
CA ARG A 185 -4.65 14.18 -16.62
C ARG A 185 -4.81 13.24 -17.80
N PHE A 186 -3.80 12.45 -18.09
CA PHE A 186 -3.81 11.50 -19.20
C PHE A 186 -5.02 10.57 -19.17
N VAL A 187 -5.29 9.91 -18.05
CA VAL A 187 -6.43 8.98 -17.98
C VAL A 187 -7.78 9.69 -18.04
N ALA A 188 -7.86 10.93 -17.55
CA ALA A 188 -9.08 11.72 -17.67
C ALA A 188 -9.32 12.17 -19.11
N ASP A 189 -8.27 12.59 -19.83
CA ASP A 189 -8.36 12.99 -21.24
C ASP A 189 -8.66 11.77 -22.15
N TYR A 190 -8.09 10.61 -21.86
CA TYR A 190 -8.40 9.34 -22.52
C TYR A 190 -9.90 9.00 -22.50
N GLU A 191 -10.58 9.22 -21.37
CA GLU A 191 -12.04 9.00 -21.32
C GLU A 191 -12.81 10.03 -22.13
N LEU A 192 -12.42 11.31 -22.06
CA LEU A 192 -13.05 12.38 -22.85
C LEU A 192 -12.92 12.13 -24.35
N GLU A 193 -11.76 11.70 -24.83
CA GLU A 193 -11.53 11.39 -26.25
C GLU A 193 -12.39 10.23 -26.72
N LYS A 194 -12.57 9.21 -25.88
CA LYS A 194 -13.43 8.06 -26.20
C LYS A 194 -14.92 8.36 -26.10
N ARG A 195 -15.31 9.56 -25.68
CA ARG A 195 -16.71 9.98 -25.48
C ARG A 195 -17.55 8.94 -24.71
N ARG A 196 -16.95 8.28 -23.75
CA ARG A 196 -17.62 7.30 -22.91
C ARG A 196 -18.31 8.00 -21.76
N ASP A 197 -19.53 7.59 -21.48
CA ASP A 197 -20.18 7.96 -20.22
C ASP A 197 -19.35 7.41 -19.06
N PRO A 198 -19.08 8.25 -18.04
CA PRO A 198 -18.28 7.81 -16.91
C PRO A 198 -18.94 6.61 -16.24
N SER A 199 -18.23 5.51 -16.16
CA SER A 199 -18.63 4.32 -15.42
C SER A 199 -18.60 4.61 -13.92
N ILE A 200 -19.63 5.30 -13.41
CA ILE A 200 -19.78 5.61 -12.00
C ILE A 200 -20.62 4.52 -11.35
N LYS A 201 -20.03 3.77 -10.43
CA LYS A 201 -20.76 2.81 -9.62
C LYS A 201 -21.68 3.59 -8.68
N LYS A 202 -22.99 3.56 -8.96
CA LYS A 202 -24.01 4.18 -8.09
C LYS A 202 -24.13 3.36 -6.81
N GLY A 203 -24.12 4.04 -5.66
CA GLY A 203 -24.48 3.45 -4.38
C GLY A 203 -25.98 3.19 -4.27
N GLU A 204 -26.41 2.68 -3.11
CA GLU A 204 -27.82 2.51 -2.82
C GLU A 204 -28.54 3.86 -2.77
N MET A 205 -29.77 3.87 -3.27
CA MET A 205 -30.62 5.07 -3.23
C MET A 205 -30.92 5.42 -1.76
N ARG A 206 -30.62 6.66 -1.40
CA ARG A 206 -30.93 7.20 -0.07
C ARG A 206 -32.08 8.19 -0.16
N SER A 207 -32.72 8.45 0.99
CA SER A 207 -33.86 9.39 1.08
C SER A 207 -33.43 10.86 1.13
N GLU A 208 -32.13 11.11 1.40
CA GLU A 208 -31.60 12.46 1.54
C GLU A 208 -31.56 13.18 0.19
N LYS A 209 -31.97 14.44 0.20
CA LYS A 209 -31.92 15.33 -0.97
C LYS A 209 -30.68 16.19 -0.88
N VAL A 210 -29.84 16.15 -1.90
CA VAL A 210 -28.62 16.97 -1.99
C VAL A 210 -28.76 17.93 -3.16
N ALA A 211 -28.56 19.22 -2.89
CA ALA A 211 -28.47 20.25 -3.94
C ALA A 211 -27.02 20.56 -4.23
N VAL A 212 -26.66 20.58 -5.52
CA VAL A 212 -25.36 21.06 -6.00
C VAL A 212 -25.58 22.40 -6.63
N ILE A 213 -24.91 23.44 -6.09
CA ILE A 213 -24.99 24.81 -6.57
C ILE A 213 -23.64 25.19 -7.14
N GLY A 214 -23.55 25.58 -8.41
CA GLY A 214 -22.32 25.97 -9.09
C GLY A 214 -22.56 26.58 -10.45
#